data_d0d77a0fd21b41a6a6fd99721f384883
#
_entry.id   d0d77a0fd21b41a6a6fd99721f384883
#
_cell.length_a   1.000
_cell.length_b   1.000
_cell.length_c   1.000
_cell.angle_alpha   90.00
_cell.angle_beta   90.00
_cell.angle_gamma   90.00
#
_symmetry.space_group_name_H-M   'P 1'
#
loop_
_entity.id
_entity.type
_entity.pdbx_description
1 polymer ?
#
loop_
_entity_poly.entity_id
_entity_poly.type
_entity_poly.pdbx_seq_one_letter_code
_entity_poly.pdbx_strand_id
1 'polypeptide(L)'
;MTIFDTSGIEAWVMENNPKYANRMIKQLKAFKKSHNLDDSYDPYKAAYGSMPTHAASNQAIQQMYINGHFCYAYKFGIVTNGLGIVRDISFYNKDFLNAHPDIVVEKKSDSPDEDKSLADSKALLPVLIDFFKKHPFIEPKTFLGDAAFDTIEIYKSLFEDIGFRKAFIPLRVKLSMEGTDYTVNENGIPCCPHDSTLPMKREGSKSHLRSKLPTMKFVCPKMKWMRDKQTGKTYRKCHCDNPCTTSSCGRMIYIYPEKNLRAYPGVERGSREWEDTYKILSLIHI
;
A
#
# COMPACT_ATOMS: atom_id res chain seq x y z
N MET A 1 7.16 9.29 -14.26
CA MET A 1 6.85 8.78 -12.91
C MET A 1 5.80 9.66 -12.30
N THR A 2 4.79 9.07 -11.68
CA THR A 2 3.72 9.75 -10.94
C THR A 2 3.75 9.18 -9.53
N ILE A 3 3.85 10.03 -8.53
CA ILE A 3 3.88 9.66 -7.12
C ILE A 3 2.68 10.30 -6.47
N PHE A 4 1.96 9.52 -5.68
CA PHE A 4 0.85 10.01 -4.89
C PHE A 4 1.12 9.77 -3.41
N ASP A 5 0.88 10.79 -2.62
CA ASP A 5 0.92 10.73 -1.18
C ASP A 5 -0.18 11.62 -0.59
N THR A 6 -0.49 11.43 0.68
CA THR A 6 -1.47 12.22 1.40
C THR A 6 -0.84 12.88 2.61
N SER A 7 -1.28 14.07 2.92
CA SER A 7 -0.81 14.81 4.09
C SER A 7 -1.92 15.68 4.66
N GLY A 8 -1.65 16.36 5.75
CA GLY A 8 -2.56 17.30 6.37
C GLY A 8 -1.85 18.53 6.86
N ILE A 9 -2.52 19.67 6.70
CA ILE A 9 -2.08 20.94 7.29
C ILE A 9 -2.87 21.17 8.57
N GLU A 10 -2.20 21.10 9.72
CA GLU A 10 -2.82 21.37 11.01
C GLU A 10 -3.44 22.79 11.01
N ALA A 11 -4.72 22.85 11.38
CA ALA A 11 -5.48 24.07 11.32
C ALA A 11 -5.42 24.84 12.65
N TRP A 12 -5.44 26.14 12.55
CA TRP A 12 -5.56 27.03 13.71
C TRP A 12 -7.02 27.12 14.16
N VAL A 13 -7.46 26.09 14.93
CA VAL A 13 -8.83 25.97 15.43
C VAL A 13 -8.86 25.71 16.92
N MET A 14 -10.02 25.96 17.54
CA MET A 14 -10.17 25.81 19.00
C MET A 14 -9.93 24.37 19.47
N GLU A 15 -10.32 23.41 18.65
CA GLU A 15 -10.18 21.96 18.92
C GLU A 15 -8.72 21.52 19.00
N ASN A 16 -7.81 22.20 18.29
CA ASN A 16 -6.35 21.98 18.38
C ASN A 16 -5.72 22.64 19.62
N ASN A 17 -6.48 23.46 20.35
CA ASN A 17 -5.95 24.07 21.55
C ASN A 17 -5.85 23.02 22.67
N PRO A 18 -4.65 22.78 23.28
CA PRO A 18 -4.49 21.82 24.36
C PRO A 18 -5.46 22.04 25.55
N LYS A 19 -5.86 23.28 25.82
CA LYS A 19 -6.82 23.61 26.87
C LYS A 19 -8.21 23.02 26.60
N TYR A 20 -8.59 22.87 25.33
CA TYR A 20 -9.88 22.27 24.95
C TYR A 20 -9.94 20.79 25.32
N ALA A 21 -8.98 20.00 24.88
CA ALA A 21 -8.89 18.57 25.22
C ALA A 21 -8.73 18.36 26.73
N ASN A 22 -7.84 19.12 27.38
CA ASN A 22 -7.58 19.02 28.82
C ASN A 22 -8.82 19.32 29.67
N ARG A 23 -9.68 20.28 29.25
CA ARG A 23 -10.94 20.56 29.91
C ARG A 23 -11.89 19.36 29.86
N MET A 24 -12.03 18.71 28.70
CA MET A 24 -12.86 17.52 28.55
C MET A 24 -12.33 16.35 29.38
N ILE A 25 -11.03 16.09 29.33
CA ILE A 25 -10.38 15.03 30.13
C ILE A 25 -10.64 15.26 31.62
N LYS A 26 -10.50 16.52 32.11
CA LYS A 26 -10.77 16.87 33.51
C LYS A 26 -12.23 16.59 33.89
N GLN A 27 -13.19 16.92 33.04
CA GLN A 27 -14.61 16.65 33.28
C GLN A 27 -14.89 15.14 33.36
N LEU A 28 -14.31 14.34 32.43
CA LEU A 28 -14.49 12.90 32.40
C LEU A 28 -13.77 12.17 33.54
N LYS A 29 -12.65 12.69 34.03
CA LYS A 29 -12.02 12.20 35.26
C LYS A 29 -12.91 12.45 36.47
N ALA A 30 -13.53 13.63 36.57
CA ALA A 30 -14.49 13.93 37.63
C ALA A 30 -15.73 13.04 37.54
N PHE A 31 -16.25 12.80 36.31
CA PHE A 31 -17.34 11.87 36.05
C PHE A 31 -17.01 10.43 36.49
N LYS A 32 -15.82 9.89 36.10
CA LYS A 32 -15.33 8.59 36.58
C LYS A 32 -15.40 8.47 38.09
N LYS A 33 -14.88 9.49 38.78
CA LYS A 33 -14.85 9.51 40.26
C LYS A 33 -16.24 9.57 40.89
N SER A 34 -17.13 10.43 40.36
CA SER A 34 -18.49 10.61 40.94
C SER A 34 -19.40 9.39 40.70
N HIS A 35 -19.18 8.59 39.67
CA HIS A 35 -19.97 7.40 39.35
C HIS A 35 -19.27 6.09 39.74
N ASN A 36 -18.13 6.16 40.46
CA ASN A 36 -17.33 5.00 40.88
C ASN A 36 -17.06 3.99 39.73
N LEU A 37 -16.75 4.52 38.54
CA LEU A 37 -16.44 3.67 37.40
C LEU A 37 -15.08 2.99 37.61
N ASP A 38 -14.99 1.75 37.19
CA ASP A 38 -13.78 0.93 37.31
C ASP A 38 -12.66 1.33 36.33
N ASP A 39 -11.57 0.58 36.32
CA ASP A 39 -10.40 0.88 35.48
C ASP A 39 -10.62 0.56 34.02
N SER A 40 -11.71 -0.08 33.62
CA SER A 40 -12.08 -0.26 32.23
C SER A 40 -12.51 1.04 31.56
N TYR A 41 -12.99 2.03 32.34
CA TYR A 41 -13.32 3.35 31.82
C TYR A 41 -12.09 4.25 31.77
N ASP A 42 -11.61 4.54 30.55
CA ASP A 42 -10.52 5.46 30.28
C ASP A 42 -11.03 6.86 29.90
N PRO A 43 -10.85 7.87 30.79
CA PRO A 43 -11.28 9.25 30.53
C PRO A 43 -10.58 9.89 29.31
N TYR A 44 -9.37 9.48 28.97
CA TYR A 44 -8.66 10.02 27.81
C TYR A 44 -9.29 9.48 26.53
N LYS A 45 -9.49 8.17 26.46
CA LYS A 45 -10.17 7.53 25.32
C LYS A 45 -11.58 8.07 25.13
N ALA A 46 -12.32 8.25 26.22
CA ALA A 46 -13.67 8.83 26.18
C ALA A 46 -13.66 10.29 25.71
N ALA A 47 -12.66 11.10 26.11
CA ALA A 47 -12.52 12.48 25.66
C ALA A 47 -12.33 12.55 24.15
N TYR A 48 -11.35 11.83 23.62
CA TYR A 48 -11.09 11.83 22.18
C TYR A 48 -12.22 11.21 21.36
N GLY A 49 -12.88 10.16 21.88
CA GLY A 49 -14.04 9.56 21.23
C GLY A 49 -15.27 10.50 21.14
N SER A 50 -15.42 11.43 22.10
CA SER A 50 -16.49 12.42 22.13
C SER A 50 -16.20 13.71 21.39
N MET A 51 -14.96 13.94 20.91
CA MET A 51 -14.62 15.09 20.09
C MET A 51 -15.38 15.06 18.76
N PRO A 52 -15.79 16.25 18.24
CA PRO A 52 -16.46 16.31 16.94
C PRO A 52 -15.54 15.80 15.82
N THR A 53 -16.12 15.26 14.76
CA THR A 53 -15.35 14.79 13.60
C THR A 53 -14.80 15.94 12.74
N HIS A 54 -15.33 17.14 12.91
CA HIS A 54 -14.94 18.35 12.18
C HIS A 54 -14.78 19.51 13.16
N ALA A 55 -13.97 20.49 12.78
CA ALA A 55 -13.89 21.74 13.54
C ALA A 55 -15.21 22.54 13.43
N ALA A 56 -15.62 23.15 14.52
CA ALA A 56 -16.85 23.95 14.55
C ALA A 56 -16.81 25.14 13.59
N SER A 57 -15.63 25.72 13.39
CA SER A 57 -15.40 26.87 12.53
C SER A 57 -15.45 26.53 11.03
N ASN A 58 -15.06 25.31 10.65
CA ASN A 58 -15.01 24.89 9.25
C ASN A 58 -15.09 23.35 9.12
N GLN A 59 -16.13 22.87 8.47
CA GLN A 59 -16.36 21.43 8.27
C GLN A 59 -15.35 20.73 7.35
N ALA A 60 -14.56 21.47 6.57
CA ALA A 60 -13.47 20.90 5.78
C ALA A 60 -12.23 20.55 6.62
N ILE A 61 -12.16 21.07 7.86
CA ILE A 61 -11.13 20.74 8.83
C ILE A 61 -11.60 19.52 9.61
N GLN A 62 -10.97 18.40 9.39
CA GLN A 62 -11.34 17.12 9.94
C GLN A 62 -10.36 16.64 11.00
N GLN A 63 -10.85 15.82 11.91
CA GLN A 63 -10.00 15.16 12.88
C GLN A 63 -9.15 14.10 12.18
N MET A 64 -7.84 14.16 12.37
CA MET A 64 -6.88 13.23 11.78
C MET A 64 -5.74 12.94 12.77
N TYR A 65 -5.00 11.88 12.42
CA TYR A 65 -3.78 11.49 13.12
C TYR A 65 -2.59 11.80 12.20
N ILE A 66 -1.77 12.80 12.55
CA ILE A 66 -0.62 13.25 11.77
C ILE A 66 0.61 13.24 12.67
N ASN A 67 1.74 12.73 12.16
CA ASN A 67 3.04 12.77 12.87
C ASN A 67 2.98 12.27 14.33
N GLY A 68 2.15 11.26 14.59
CA GLY A 68 2.05 10.66 15.90
C GLY A 68 1.14 11.38 16.90
N HIS A 69 0.36 12.37 16.47
CA HIS A 69 -0.60 13.03 17.34
C HIS A 69 -1.95 13.31 16.67
N PHE A 70 -2.96 13.46 17.47
CA PHE A 70 -4.30 13.82 17.08
C PHE A 70 -4.41 15.33 16.86
N CYS A 71 -4.91 15.72 15.69
CA CYS A 71 -5.18 17.13 15.38
C CYS A 71 -6.35 17.31 14.43
N TYR A 72 -6.80 18.54 14.28
CA TYR A 72 -7.76 18.97 13.27
C TYR A 72 -7.01 19.64 12.14
N ALA A 73 -7.14 19.09 10.94
CA ALA A 73 -6.34 19.49 9.80
C ALA A 73 -7.15 19.50 8.49
N TYR A 74 -6.62 20.21 7.51
CA TYR A 74 -7.03 20.06 6.12
C TYR A 74 -6.28 18.89 5.51
N LYS A 75 -6.98 17.83 5.16
CA LYS A 75 -6.41 16.70 4.46
C LYS A 75 -6.38 16.94 2.96
N PHE A 76 -5.30 16.53 2.32
CA PHE A 76 -5.13 16.65 0.88
C PHE A 76 -4.26 15.54 0.33
N GLY A 77 -4.44 15.26 -0.97
CA GLY A 77 -3.56 14.42 -1.76
C GLY A 77 -2.64 15.25 -2.61
N ILE A 78 -1.41 14.81 -2.76
CA ILE A 78 -0.40 15.43 -3.60
C ILE A 78 0.00 14.47 -4.72
N VAL A 79 0.02 14.98 -5.95
CA VAL A 79 0.62 14.31 -7.08
C VAL A 79 1.95 14.98 -7.41
N THR A 80 3.05 14.20 -7.35
CA THR A 80 4.39 14.68 -7.67
C THR A 80 5.03 13.86 -8.79
N ASN A 81 6.17 14.32 -9.28
CA ASN A 81 7.03 13.53 -10.14
C ASN A 81 8.22 12.93 -9.37
N GLY A 82 9.08 12.16 -10.06
CA GLY A 82 10.27 11.57 -9.46
C GLY A 82 11.35 12.55 -8.97
N LEU A 83 11.18 13.85 -9.21
CA LEU A 83 12.06 14.92 -8.73
C LEU A 83 11.46 15.68 -7.54
N GLY A 84 10.32 15.23 -7.01
CA GLY A 84 9.62 15.90 -5.92
C GLY A 84 8.85 17.17 -6.32
N ILE A 85 8.72 17.45 -7.63
CA ILE A 85 7.96 18.63 -8.09
C ILE A 85 6.47 18.32 -7.97
N VAL A 86 5.76 19.13 -7.18
CA VAL A 86 4.30 19.04 -7.04
C VAL A 86 3.65 19.42 -8.37
N ARG A 87 2.75 18.58 -8.84
CA ARG A 87 2.00 18.75 -10.09
C ARG A 87 0.52 19.00 -9.88
N ASP A 88 -0.04 18.46 -8.80
CA ASP A 88 -1.42 18.70 -8.41
C ASP A 88 -1.57 18.55 -6.89
N ILE A 89 -2.51 19.31 -6.31
CA ILE A 89 -2.92 19.20 -4.92
C ILE A 89 -4.43 19.17 -4.91
N SER A 90 -5.00 18.14 -4.28
CA SER A 90 -6.44 17.96 -4.14
C SER A 90 -6.84 17.97 -2.68
N PHE A 91 -7.54 18.99 -2.21
CA PHE A 91 -8.10 19.07 -0.86
C PHE A 91 -9.36 18.22 -0.77
N TYR A 92 -9.50 17.41 0.28
CA TYR A 92 -10.66 16.55 0.50
C TYR A 92 -11.79 17.30 1.21
N ASN A 93 -12.21 18.39 0.58
CA ASN A 93 -13.31 19.22 1.03
C ASN A 93 -14.66 18.76 0.46
N LYS A 94 -15.73 19.51 0.75
CA LYS A 94 -17.08 19.22 0.22
C LYS A 94 -17.15 19.22 -1.31
N ASP A 95 -16.41 20.10 -1.97
CA ASP A 95 -16.43 20.19 -3.43
C ASP A 95 -15.82 18.93 -4.05
N PHE A 96 -14.72 18.43 -3.46
CA PHE A 96 -14.12 17.16 -3.85
C PHE A 96 -15.08 15.99 -3.66
N LEU A 97 -15.74 15.89 -2.51
CA LEU A 97 -16.71 14.81 -2.22
C LEU A 97 -17.95 14.91 -3.13
N ASN A 98 -18.43 16.11 -3.42
CA ASN A 98 -19.55 16.31 -4.34
C ASN A 98 -19.19 15.92 -5.78
N ALA A 99 -17.95 16.15 -6.20
CA ALA A 99 -17.45 15.72 -7.50
C ALA A 99 -17.26 14.19 -7.60
N HIS A 100 -17.12 13.52 -6.46
CA HIS A 100 -16.90 12.06 -6.38
C HIS A 100 -17.92 11.40 -5.44
N PRO A 101 -19.20 11.30 -5.82
CA PRO A 101 -20.28 10.79 -4.96
C PRO A 101 -20.14 9.32 -4.58
N ASP A 102 -19.32 8.57 -5.32
CA ASP A 102 -19.04 7.16 -5.04
C ASP A 102 -18.07 6.96 -3.84
N ILE A 103 -17.46 8.05 -3.37
CA ILE A 103 -16.59 8.00 -2.19
C ILE A 103 -17.44 8.00 -0.93
N VAL A 104 -17.42 6.88 -0.20
CA VAL A 104 -18.03 6.78 1.12
C VAL A 104 -16.97 7.02 2.18
N VAL A 105 -17.16 8.06 3.00
CA VAL A 105 -16.33 8.32 4.18
C VAL A 105 -16.90 7.51 5.34
N GLU A 106 -16.28 6.38 5.66
CA GLU A 106 -16.69 5.52 6.75
C GLU A 106 -15.79 5.75 7.97
N LYS A 107 -16.43 5.83 9.15
CA LYS A 107 -15.72 5.76 10.42
C LYS A 107 -15.35 4.29 10.67
N LYS A 108 -14.07 3.98 10.69
CA LYS A 108 -13.60 2.59 10.81
C LYS A 108 -13.80 2.02 12.20
N SER A 109 -13.56 2.80 13.25
CA SER A 109 -13.75 2.39 14.64
C SER A 109 -14.04 3.58 15.55
N ASP A 110 -14.35 3.29 16.83
CA ASP A 110 -14.48 4.31 17.88
C ASP A 110 -13.14 4.60 18.60
N SER A 111 -12.04 4.04 18.09
CA SER A 111 -10.71 4.31 18.65
C SER A 111 -10.33 5.79 18.44
N PRO A 112 -9.81 6.47 19.47
CA PRO A 112 -9.31 7.84 19.34
C PRO A 112 -8.10 7.94 18.43
N ASP A 113 -7.33 6.86 18.30
CA ASP A 113 -6.11 6.81 17.49
C ASP A 113 -6.38 6.51 16.00
N GLU A 114 -7.67 6.39 15.61
CA GLU A 114 -8.02 6.12 14.23
C GLU A 114 -8.39 7.39 13.47
N ASP A 115 -7.79 7.54 12.29
CA ASP A 115 -8.09 8.63 11.37
C ASP A 115 -9.58 8.56 10.93
N LYS A 116 -10.32 9.61 11.25
CA LYS A 116 -11.74 9.77 10.90
C LYS A 116 -11.93 10.49 9.56
N SER A 117 -10.86 10.85 8.90
CA SER A 117 -10.88 11.50 7.59
C SER A 117 -11.04 10.48 6.45
N LEU A 118 -11.14 10.99 5.22
CA LEU A 118 -11.14 10.16 4.03
C LEU A 118 -9.86 9.29 3.96
N ALA A 119 -10.03 7.98 3.85
CA ALA A 119 -8.91 7.05 3.74
C ALA A 119 -8.13 7.30 2.43
N ASP A 120 -6.81 7.24 2.50
CA ASP A 120 -5.90 7.51 1.37
C ASP A 120 -6.18 6.60 0.17
N SER A 121 -6.46 5.32 0.45
CA SER A 121 -6.82 4.34 -0.58
C SER A 121 -8.12 4.66 -1.34
N LYS A 122 -9.04 5.38 -0.72
CA LYS A 122 -10.29 5.84 -1.34
C LYS A 122 -10.08 7.10 -2.19
N ALA A 123 -9.13 7.96 -1.80
CA ALA A 123 -8.84 9.22 -2.49
C ALA A 123 -7.93 9.04 -3.71
N LEU A 124 -7.08 8.02 -3.72
CA LEU A 124 -6.06 7.81 -4.76
C LEU A 124 -6.63 7.86 -6.18
N LEU A 125 -7.59 6.99 -6.48
CA LEU A 125 -8.09 6.84 -7.85
C LEU A 125 -8.83 8.09 -8.34
N PRO A 126 -9.75 8.71 -7.57
CA PRO A 126 -10.36 9.97 -7.94
C PRO A 126 -9.35 11.08 -8.25
N VAL A 127 -8.35 11.26 -7.39
CA VAL A 127 -7.30 12.28 -7.60
C VAL A 127 -6.49 11.99 -8.86
N LEU A 128 -6.08 10.75 -9.08
CA LEU A 128 -5.32 10.39 -10.29
C LEU A 128 -6.14 10.56 -11.57
N ILE A 129 -7.40 10.16 -11.56
CA ILE A 129 -8.30 10.33 -12.71
C ILE A 129 -8.45 11.82 -13.06
N ASP A 130 -8.69 12.65 -12.05
CA ASP A 130 -8.82 14.11 -12.25
C ASP A 130 -7.49 14.71 -12.71
N PHE A 131 -6.38 14.28 -12.15
CA PHE A 131 -5.04 14.71 -12.56
C PHE A 131 -4.79 14.42 -14.05
N PHE A 132 -5.05 13.21 -14.52
CA PHE A 132 -4.82 12.86 -15.93
C PHE A 132 -5.84 13.51 -16.87
N LYS A 133 -7.06 13.81 -16.42
CA LYS A 133 -8.01 14.62 -17.19
C LYS A 133 -7.52 16.06 -17.35
N LYS A 134 -6.97 16.66 -16.30
CA LYS A 134 -6.38 18.02 -16.34
C LYS A 134 -5.10 18.08 -17.19
N HIS A 135 -4.34 16.97 -17.24
CA HIS A 135 -3.02 16.91 -17.86
C HIS A 135 -2.92 15.78 -18.91
N PRO A 136 -3.67 15.85 -20.02
CA PRO A 136 -3.76 14.76 -21.00
C PRO A 136 -2.44 14.46 -21.74
N PHE A 137 -1.46 15.37 -21.66
CA PHE A 137 -0.12 15.15 -22.25
C PHE A 137 0.81 14.32 -21.36
N ILE A 138 0.44 14.06 -20.11
CA ILE A 138 1.24 13.24 -19.20
C ILE A 138 0.86 11.78 -19.39
N GLU A 139 1.82 10.99 -19.89
CA GLU A 139 1.61 9.56 -20.01
C GLU A 139 1.79 8.84 -18.67
N PRO A 140 0.84 7.97 -18.25
CA PRO A 140 0.97 7.14 -17.06
C PRO A 140 1.95 5.98 -17.31
N LYS A 141 3.23 6.14 -16.95
CA LYS A 141 4.25 5.08 -17.14
C LYS A 141 4.53 4.30 -15.85
N THR A 142 4.82 5.02 -14.78
CA THR A 142 5.26 4.45 -13.49
C THR A 142 4.50 5.13 -12.37
N PHE A 143 3.84 4.33 -11.54
CA PHE A 143 3.22 4.76 -10.29
C PHE A 143 4.12 4.39 -9.10
N LEU A 144 4.18 5.24 -8.10
CA LEU A 144 4.87 5.01 -6.84
C LEU A 144 3.98 5.49 -5.69
N GLY A 145 3.77 4.63 -4.70
CA GLY A 145 2.95 4.93 -3.53
C GLY A 145 3.26 3.98 -2.37
N ASP A 146 2.68 4.24 -1.22
CA ASP A 146 2.91 3.48 -0.01
C ASP A 146 2.11 2.16 0.05
N ALA A 147 2.29 1.38 1.12
CA ALA A 147 1.62 0.10 1.32
C ALA A 147 0.10 0.24 1.57
N ALA A 148 -0.43 1.42 1.87
CA ALA A 148 -1.88 1.64 2.02
C ALA A 148 -2.63 1.38 0.70
N PHE A 149 -1.94 1.48 -0.43
CA PHE A 149 -2.49 1.27 -1.78
C PHE A 149 -2.39 -0.19 -2.26
N ASP A 150 -1.89 -1.13 -1.45
CA ASP A 150 -1.72 -2.53 -1.83
C ASP A 150 -3.04 -3.31 -1.83
N THR A 151 -3.95 -3.00 -2.76
CA THR A 151 -5.19 -3.74 -3.01
C THR A 151 -5.35 -4.13 -4.48
N ILE A 152 -6.05 -5.25 -4.73
CA ILE A 152 -6.25 -5.75 -6.11
C ILE A 152 -7.00 -4.73 -6.96
N GLU A 153 -7.98 -4.04 -6.37
CA GLU A 153 -8.81 -3.03 -7.02
C GLU A 153 -7.95 -1.85 -7.50
N ILE A 154 -7.05 -1.36 -6.64
CA ILE A 154 -6.13 -0.27 -6.99
C ILE A 154 -5.21 -0.70 -8.13
N TYR A 155 -4.61 -1.89 -8.05
CA TYR A 155 -3.76 -2.37 -9.15
C TYR A 155 -4.52 -2.49 -10.46
N LYS A 156 -5.75 -3.02 -10.46
CA LYS A 156 -6.58 -3.09 -11.67
C LYS A 156 -6.82 -1.70 -12.25
N SER A 157 -7.28 -0.75 -11.45
CA SER A 157 -7.54 0.60 -11.92
C SER A 157 -6.27 1.32 -12.40
N LEU A 158 -5.14 1.15 -11.73
CA LEU A 158 -3.87 1.72 -12.19
C LEU A 158 -3.47 1.18 -13.58
N PHE A 159 -3.63 -0.13 -13.82
CA PHE A 159 -3.17 -0.77 -15.06
C PHE A 159 -4.21 -0.73 -16.18
N GLU A 160 -5.48 -0.98 -15.86
CA GLU A 160 -6.54 -1.15 -16.84
C GLU A 160 -7.23 0.17 -17.19
N ASP A 161 -7.57 0.99 -16.17
CA ASP A 161 -8.33 2.22 -16.35
C ASP A 161 -7.41 3.41 -16.67
N ILE A 162 -6.30 3.58 -15.91
CA ILE A 162 -5.38 4.71 -16.07
C ILE A 162 -4.28 4.40 -17.09
N GLY A 163 -3.80 3.15 -17.14
CA GLY A 163 -2.83 2.67 -18.12
C GLY A 163 -1.36 2.73 -17.68
N PHE A 164 -1.09 2.69 -16.37
CA PHE A 164 0.27 2.53 -15.87
C PHE A 164 0.89 1.20 -16.32
N ARG A 165 2.21 1.17 -16.47
CA ARG A 165 2.97 -0.03 -16.86
C ARG A 165 3.65 -0.69 -15.68
N LYS A 166 3.99 0.08 -14.64
CA LYS A 166 4.66 -0.36 -13.41
C LYS A 166 4.06 0.36 -12.22
N ALA A 167 3.87 -0.37 -11.12
CA ALA A 167 3.46 0.20 -9.85
C ALA A 167 4.43 -0.27 -8.75
N PHE A 168 5.03 0.69 -8.05
CA PHE A 168 5.92 0.46 -6.92
C PHE A 168 5.12 0.69 -5.64
N ILE A 169 4.44 -0.36 -5.18
CA ILE A 169 3.64 -0.38 -3.96
C ILE A 169 4.11 -1.57 -3.13
N PRO A 170 4.61 -1.37 -1.90
CA PRO A 170 5.00 -2.46 -1.01
C PRO A 170 3.80 -3.34 -0.66
N LEU A 171 4.05 -4.59 -0.35
CA LEU A 171 3.01 -5.47 0.18
C LEU A 171 2.67 -5.06 1.61
N ARG A 172 1.42 -4.74 1.86
CA ARG A 172 0.90 -4.47 3.19
C ARG A 172 0.73 -5.76 4.00
N VAL A 173 0.24 -6.81 3.34
CA VAL A 173 0.01 -8.13 3.91
C VAL A 173 0.63 -9.16 2.98
N LYS A 174 1.24 -10.20 3.54
CA LYS A 174 1.76 -11.32 2.75
C LYS A 174 0.69 -11.81 1.78
N LEU A 175 1.11 -12.14 0.55
CA LEU A 175 0.20 -12.70 -0.44
C LEU A 175 -0.41 -13.98 0.12
N SER A 176 -1.74 -14.09 0.08
CA SER A 176 -2.42 -15.35 0.35
C SER A 176 -2.09 -16.32 -0.77
N MET A 177 -1.66 -17.52 -0.39
CA MET A 177 -1.30 -18.60 -1.30
C MET A 177 -2.25 -19.77 -1.11
N GLU A 178 -3.51 -19.50 -0.81
CA GLU A 178 -4.55 -20.53 -0.69
C GLU A 178 -4.58 -21.42 -1.94
N GLY A 179 -4.63 -22.72 -1.71
CA GLY A 179 -4.59 -23.72 -2.79
C GLY A 179 -3.21 -23.97 -3.39
N THR A 180 -2.14 -23.38 -2.84
CA THR A 180 -0.76 -23.69 -3.23
C THR A 180 -0.02 -24.43 -2.12
N ASP A 181 0.99 -25.19 -2.50
CA ASP A 181 1.85 -25.98 -1.62
C ASP A 181 3.20 -25.29 -1.34
N TYR A 182 3.28 -23.96 -1.54
CA TYR A 182 4.47 -23.14 -1.29
C TYR A 182 4.08 -21.83 -0.61
N THR A 183 5.04 -21.22 0.07
CA THR A 183 4.92 -19.90 0.69
C THR A 183 5.61 -18.83 -0.16
N VAL A 184 5.38 -17.58 0.16
CA VAL A 184 6.11 -16.44 -0.42
C VAL A 184 6.79 -15.64 0.68
N ASN A 185 7.91 -14.99 0.35
CA ASN A 185 8.57 -14.05 1.25
C ASN A 185 7.85 -12.68 1.25
N GLU A 186 8.41 -11.72 1.99
CA GLU A 186 7.92 -10.34 2.08
C GLU A 186 7.85 -9.61 0.72
N ASN A 187 8.68 -10.00 -0.23
CA ASN A 187 8.70 -9.45 -1.59
C ASN A 187 7.76 -10.19 -2.56
N GLY A 188 6.99 -11.17 -2.07
CA GLY A 188 6.11 -11.98 -2.90
C GLY A 188 6.83 -13.04 -3.75
N ILE A 189 8.11 -13.32 -3.47
CA ILE A 189 8.90 -14.34 -4.17
C ILE A 189 8.54 -15.72 -3.58
N PRO A 190 8.20 -16.72 -4.41
CA PRO A 190 7.98 -18.08 -3.94
C PRO A 190 9.17 -18.63 -3.18
N CYS A 191 8.91 -19.34 -2.10
CA CYS A 191 9.93 -20.01 -1.28
C CYS A 191 9.88 -21.54 -1.46
N CYS A 192 10.94 -22.21 -1.06
CA CYS A 192 10.98 -23.66 -1.03
C CYS A 192 9.86 -24.21 -0.12
N PRO A 193 9.04 -25.18 -0.55
CA PRO A 193 8.00 -25.76 0.30
C PRO A 193 8.49 -26.35 1.61
N HIS A 194 9.72 -26.87 1.63
CA HIS A 194 10.34 -27.47 2.83
C HIS A 194 11.13 -26.46 3.67
N ASP A 195 11.39 -25.27 3.13
CA ASP A 195 12.14 -24.21 3.81
C ASP A 195 11.66 -22.84 3.36
N SER A 196 10.76 -22.23 4.12
CA SER A 196 10.18 -20.93 3.82
C SER A 196 11.17 -19.76 3.86
N THR A 197 12.36 -19.98 4.43
CA THR A 197 13.43 -18.95 4.44
C THR A 197 14.26 -18.94 3.16
N LEU A 198 14.07 -19.95 2.30
CA LEU A 198 14.86 -20.13 1.08
C LEU A 198 14.06 -19.68 -0.16
N PRO A 199 14.24 -18.44 -0.66
CA PRO A 199 13.51 -17.96 -1.82
C PRO A 199 13.97 -18.68 -3.09
N MET A 200 13.03 -18.93 -3.99
CA MET A 200 13.30 -19.51 -5.30
C MET A 200 14.01 -18.51 -6.21
N LYS A 201 14.83 -19.02 -7.12
CA LYS A 201 15.53 -18.20 -8.09
C LYS A 201 14.63 -17.88 -9.27
N ARG A 202 14.56 -16.61 -9.65
CA ARG A 202 13.93 -16.22 -10.90
C ARG A 202 14.80 -16.68 -12.08
N GLU A 203 14.19 -17.37 -13.04
CA GLU A 203 14.87 -17.88 -14.24
C GLU A 203 14.29 -17.26 -15.52
N GLY A 204 13.88 -16.04 -15.46
CA GLY A 204 13.37 -15.28 -16.60
C GLY A 204 11.86 -15.11 -16.61
N SER A 205 11.38 -14.59 -17.71
CA SER A 205 9.97 -14.33 -17.97
C SER A 205 9.64 -14.76 -19.41
N LYS A 206 8.39 -15.13 -19.64
CA LYS A 206 7.90 -15.50 -20.97
C LYS A 206 6.76 -14.56 -21.35
N SER A 207 6.95 -13.79 -22.40
CA SER A 207 5.89 -12.99 -23.00
C SER A 207 4.93 -13.88 -23.77
N HIS A 208 3.64 -13.63 -23.63
CA HIS A 208 2.59 -14.25 -24.41
C HIS A 208 1.91 -13.19 -25.27
N LEU A 209 1.56 -13.53 -26.51
CA LEU A 209 0.90 -12.61 -27.45
C LEU A 209 -0.43 -12.03 -26.93
N ARG A 210 -1.10 -12.74 -26.01
CA ARG A 210 -2.40 -12.34 -25.44
C ARG A 210 -2.29 -11.70 -24.05
N SER A 211 -1.12 -11.70 -23.44
CA SER A 211 -0.90 -11.21 -22.08
C SER A 211 -0.12 -9.90 -22.09
N LYS A 212 -0.66 -8.86 -21.46
CA LYS A 212 0.04 -7.57 -21.31
C LYS A 212 1.28 -7.70 -20.43
N LEU A 213 1.28 -8.66 -19.49
CA LEU A 213 2.35 -8.88 -18.53
C LEU A 213 3.01 -10.24 -18.73
N PRO A 214 4.34 -10.35 -18.64
CA PRO A 214 5.03 -11.61 -18.87
C PRO A 214 4.81 -12.59 -17.71
N THR A 215 4.62 -13.89 -18.03
CA THR A 215 4.65 -14.95 -17.04
C THR A 215 6.05 -15.09 -16.45
N MET A 216 6.14 -15.15 -15.14
CA MET A 216 7.40 -15.26 -14.41
C MET A 216 7.68 -16.69 -14.02
N LYS A 217 8.92 -17.14 -14.23
CA LYS A 217 9.37 -18.47 -13.88
C LYS A 217 10.34 -18.41 -12.70
N PHE A 218 10.02 -19.18 -11.67
CA PHE A 218 10.87 -19.39 -10.52
C PHE A 218 11.31 -20.86 -10.44
N VAL A 219 12.54 -21.11 -10.05
CA VAL A 219 13.12 -22.45 -9.97
C VAL A 219 13.72 -22.70 -8.60
N CYS A 220 13.80 -23.97 -8.23
CA CYS A 220 14.41 -24.38 -6.96
C CYS A 220 15.80 -23.76 -6.80
N PRO A 221 16.10 -23.11 -5.64
CA PRO A 221 17.38 -22.45 -5.41
C PRO A 221 18.57 -23.42 -5.39
N LYS A 222 18.33 -24.70 -5.12
CA LYS A 222 19.35 -25.77 -5.17
C LYS A 222 19.51 -26.39 -6.57
N MET A 223 18.78 -25.90 -7.58
CA MET A 223 18.92 -26.33 -8.97
C MET A 223 20.20 -25.71 -9.57
N LYS A 224 20.97 -26.55 -10.28
CA LYS A 224 22.17 -26.14 -11.03
C LYS A 224 22.10 -26.62 -12.47
N TRP A 225 22.70 -25.84 -13.35
CA TRP A 225 22.97 -26.28 -14.71
C TRP A 225 24.22 -27.18 -14.70
N MET A 226 24.07 -28.34 -15.30
CA MET A 226 25.14 -29.33 -15.47
C MET A 226 25.40 -29.51 -16.96
N ARG A 227 26.65 -29.86 -17.31
CA ARG A 227 27.00 -30.22 -18.69
C ARG A 227 27.36 -31.72 -18.70
N ASP A 228 26.70 -32.46 -19.55
CA ASP A 228 27.02 -33.84 -19.81
C ASP A 228 28.38 -33.91 -20.53
N LYS A 229 29.31 -34.69 -19.96
CA LYS A 229 30.68 -34.79 -20.49
C LYS A 229 30.75 -35.59 -21.81
N GLN A 230 29.78 -36.48 -22.05
CA GLN A 230 29.80 -37.34 -23.24
C GLN A 230 29.09 -36.68 -24.42
N THR A 231 27.91 -36.10 -24.15
CA THR A 231 27.07 -35.50 -25.20
C THR A 231 27.28 -34.00 -25.38
N GLY A 232 27.99 -33.34 -24.44
CA GLY A 232 28.18 -31.87 -24.42
C GLY A 232 26.92 -31.08 -24.12
N LYS A 233 25.76 -31.76 -23.95
CA LYS A 233 24.47 -31.11 -23.69
C LYS A 233 24.38 -30.59 -22.26
N THR A 234 23.75 -29.42 -22.09
CA THR A 234 23.44 -28.87 -20.77
C THR A 234 22.06 -29.34 -20.30
N TYR A 235 22.00 -29.73 -19.04
CA TYR A 235 20.76 -30.14 -18.39
C TYR A 235 20.68 -29.53 -16.97
N ARG A 236 19.47 -29.53 -16.42
CA ARG A 236 19.23 -29.07 -15.05
C ARG A 236 19.22 -30.25 -14.09
N LYS A 237 19.82 -30.09 -12.92
CA LYS A 237 19.80 -31.06 -11.84
C LYS A 237 19.55 -30.37 -10.50
N CYS A 238 18.61 -30.88 -9.74
CA CYS A 238 18.37 -30.44 -8.36
C CYS A 238 19.33 -31.17 -7.43
N HIS A 239 20.02 -30.42 -6.58
CA HIS A 239 20.94 -30.93 -5.55
C HIS A 239 20.32 -30.79 -4.16
N CYS A 240 19.04 -31.10 -4.02
CA CYS A 240 18.33 -31.05 -2.75
C CYS A 240 18.35 -32.43 -2.11
N ASP A 241 18.75 -32.51 -0.84
CA ASP A 241 18.78 -33.75 -0.07
C ASP A 241 17.37 -34.23 0.29
N ASN A 242 16.42 -33.26 0.44
CA ASN A 242 15.00 -33.54 0.65
C ASN A 242 14.18 -32.89 -0.47
N PRO A 243 14.05 -33.52 -1.65
CA PRO A 243 13.38 -32.90 -2.79
C PRO A 243 11.85 -32.81 -2.57
N CYS A 244 11.28 -31.65 -2.84
CA CYS A 244 9.82 -31.38 -2.78
C CYS A 244 9.08 -31.77 -4.08
N THR A 245 9.74 -32.47 -4.98
CA THR A 245 9.19 -32.90 -6.28
C THR A 245 9.93 -34.11 -6.78
N THR A 246 9.28 -34.94 -7.55
CA THR A 246 9.87 -36.11 -8.23
C THR A 246 10.69 -35.73 -9.46
N SER A 247 10.60 -34.45 -9.91
CA SER A 247 11.36 -33.97 -11.05
C SER A 247 12.86 -33.84 -10.74
N SER A 248 13.70 -34.48 -11.54
CA SER A 248 15.16 -34.35 -11.46
C SER A 248 15.67 -32.92 -11.64
N CYS A 249 14.90 -32.07 -12.32
CA CYS A 249 15.20 -30.64 -12.52
C CYS A 249 14.84 -29.78 -11.29
N GLY A 250 14.21 -30.35 -10.24
CA GLY A 250 13.68 -29.61 -9.12
C GLY A 250 12.36 -28.91 -9.40
N ARG A 251 11.86 -28.23 -8.38
CA ARG A 251 10.58 -27.51 -8.44
C ARG A 251 10.66 -26.27 -9.32
N MET A 252 9.63 -26.08 -10.14
CA MET A 252 9.41 -24.86 -10.92
C MET A 252 8.01 -24.32 -10.60
N ILE A 253 7.95 -23.01 -10.38
CA ILE A 253 6.71 -22.28 -10.13
C ILE A 253 6.55 -21.19 -11.19
N TYR A 254 5.35 -21.07 -11.75
CA TYR A 254 4.99 -20.05 -12.70
C TYR A 254 3.98 -19.09 -12.06
N ILE A 255 4.32 -17.81 -12.03
CA ILE A 255 3.41 -16.74 -11.60
C ILE A 255 2.86 -16.08 -12.86
N TYR A 256 1.55 -15.94 -12.89
CA TYR A 256 0.80 -15.28 -13.94
C TYR A 256 0.32 -13.93 -13.42
N PRO A 257 1.01 -12.81 -13.72
CA PRO A 257 0.67 -11.49 -13.17
C PRO A 257 -0.76 -11.06 -13.45
N GLU A 258 -1.33 -11.43 -14.60
CA GLU A 258 -2.73 -11.12 -14.94
C GLU A 258 -3.75 -11.73 -13.96
N LYS A 259 -3.39 -12.87 -13.34
CA LYS A 259 -4.23 -13.49 -12.31
C LYS A 259 -4.04 -12.87 -10.93
N ASN A 260 -2.89 -12.28 -10.69
CA ASN A 260 -2.56 -11.66 -9.42
C ASN A 260 -1.56 -10.51 -9.61
N LEU A 261 -2.11 -9.32 -9.87
CA LEU A 261 -1.31 -8.09 -10.06
C LEU A 261 -0.48 -7.72 -8.82
N ARG A 262 -0.93 -8.09 -7.62
CA ARG A 262 -0.16 -7.88 -6.39
C ARG A 262 1.13 -8.70 -6.37
N ALA A 263 1.14 -9.88 -6.98
CA ALA A 263 2.35 -10.71 -7.05
C ALA A 263 3.43 -10.08 -7.92
N TYR A 264 3.02 -9.43 -9.02
CA TYR A 264 3.94 -8.77 -9.96
C TYR A 264 3.30 -7.53 -10.60
N PRO A 265 3.48 -6.36 -10.02
CA PRO A 265 2.91 -5.11 -10.54
C PRO A 265 3.76 -4.47 -11.65
N GLY A 266 4.15 -5.24 -12.67
CA GLY A 266 5.02 -4.79 -13.76
C GLY A 266 6.50 -4.69 -13.41
N VAL A 267 6.86 -4.90 -12.15
CA VAL A 267 8.24 -4.89 -11.64
C VAL A 267 8.39 -5.92 -10.52
N GLU A 268 9.56 -6.50 -10.37
CA GLU A 268 9.86 -7.45 -9.30
C GLU A 268 10.25 -6.70 -8.03
N ARG A 269 9.52 -6.95 -6.93
CA ARG A 269 9.87 -6.41 -5.61
C ARG A 269 11.19 -7.02 -5.13
N GLY A 270 12.02 -6.20 -4.46
CA GLY A 270 13.36 -6.60 -4.04
C GLY A 270 14.39 -6.66 -5.18
N SER A 271 14.02 -6.29 -6.40
CA SER A 271 14.99 -6.07 -7.47
C SER A 271 15.71 -4.73 -7.27
N ARG A 272 16.88 -4.58 -7.87
CA ARG A 272 17.62 -3.30 -7.84
C ARG A 272 16.76 -2.15 -8.39
N GLU A 273 16.01 -2.38 -9.47
CA GLU A 273 15.06 -1.37 -10.00
C GLU A 273 14.02 -0.97 -8.95
N TRP A 274 13.50 -1.96 -8.21
CA TRP A 274 12.55 -1.70 -7.13
C TRP A 274 13.17 -0.83 -6.05
N GLU A 275 14.31 -1.25 -5.50
CA GLU A 275 14.95 -0.57 -4.39
C GLU A 275 15.36 0.86 -4.75
N ASP A 276 15.98 1.05 -5.93
CA ASP A 276 16.43 2.37 -6.37
C ASP A 276 15.24 3.32 -6.64
N THR A 277 14.13 2.79 -7.17
CA THR A 277 12.93 3.60 -7.43
C THR A 277 12.16 3.89 -6.14
N TYR A 278 12.01 2.89 -5.27
CA TYR A 278 11.21 3.06 -4.04
C TYR A 278 11.85 4.05 -3.05
N LYS A 279 13.17 4.18 -3.04
CA LYS A 279 13.89 5.20 -2.25
C LYS A 279 13.44 6.64 -2.57
N ILE A 280 12.94 6.88 -3.77
CA ILE A 280 12.45 8.20 -4.17
C ILE A 280 11.25 8.63 -3.30
N LEU A 281 10.41 7.69 -2.86
CA LEU A 281 9.27 8.00 -1.99
C LEU A 281 9.72 8.64 -0.68
N SER A 282 10.80 8.16 -0.08
CA SER A 282 11.34 8.70 1.18
C SER A 282 11.86 10.15 1.07
N LEU A 283 12.16 10.62 -0.15
CA LEU A 283 12.57 12.00 -0.41
C LEU A 283 11.36 12.96 -0.52
N ILE A 284 10.15 12.42 -0.64
CA ILE A 284 8.93 13.17 -0.93
C ILE A 284 7.96 13.16 0.25
N HIS A 285 8.16 12.28 1.23
CA HIS A 285 7.39 12.30 2.49
C HIS A 285 7.58 13.67 3.17
N ILE A 286 6.50 14.42 3.19
CA ILE A 286 6.40 15.77 3.78
C ILE A 286 5.94 15.65 5.23
#